data_e49b9cdc1a808daeccef1187a1fcadbf
#
_entry.id   e49b9cdc1a808daeccef1187a1fcadbf
#
_cell.length_a   1.000
_cell.length_b   1.000
_cell.length_c   1.000
_cell.angle_alpha   90.00
_cell.angle_beta   90.00
_cell.angle_gamma   90.00
#
_symmetry.space_group_name_H-M   'P 1'
#
loop_
_entity.id
_entity.type
_entity.pdbx_description
1 polymer ?
#
loop_
_entity_poly.entity_id
_entity_poly.type
_entity_poly.pdbx_seq_one_letter_code
_entity_poly.pdbx_strand_id
1 'polypeptide(L)'
;MSPIYFGYHRAVLVVVALAAACPLTAQMPSMKTNGKEDGSVYLQKLAVNVKIAGTLATTTWTMTFRNKTQRVLEGELNFPLPAGISVSRYALDINGRMREAVPVAKAKGTLLFETVERRRVDPGILEKVEGNTFRTRIYPINPGGVRTVLIAYEQDLTGDSRNELRYALPLSFTNPIEDFALDISVIHSTVKPLLDNTDPDAPQFKEWNDVWSASLHSENYRADRSVTVRIPKPAGATEAMMQPVGNHYFFTASVFLQPGKIARPLPQRLVLLWDVSLSGLTDHRKKALDLLDAYFVRLNKADVTLVEFSNTVQQPKQYAVADGRWSALRSELENAVYDGATQFGALDLSRYPGDEYLLCSDGHSTFGSDDIRLTDRPVYAIVTTAGADFPFLKSIANRTSGDLIDLDNWTVEHARDQLLYQRLEFLGVKPAAGLGEYYPSQPTPVTGSFTIAGMTFQPGGNIVLQFGYGGKPTLEEPVALDAARQQTEQPDLSRVWAQKKIAQLDTRYEDNRTEIEQLGRRYSIVTRNTSLIVLESVNDYITYEVEPPAELRSEFDRIMKERGGNNNRAREVAIGDAEQYFNELLDWWKGPVRPVEKLKKEIGRAHV
;
A
#
# COMPACT_ATOMS: atom_id res chain seq x y z
N MET A 1 35.14 35.82 -70.53
CA MET A 1 35.68 35.23 -69.30
C MET A 1 34.93 35.79 -68.13
N SER A 2 33.95 35.10 -67.64
CA SER A 2 33.13 35.47 -66.49
C SER A 2 33.29 34.43 -65.42
N PRO A 3 33.52 34.80 -64.15
CA PRO A 3 33.57 33.83 -63.07
C PRO A 3 32.19 33.57 -62.52
N ILE A 4 31.91 32.29 -62.29
CA ILE A 4 30.70 31.71 -61.73
C ILE A 4 30.75 31.91 -60.21
N TYR A 5 29.73 32.54 -59.64
CA TYR A 5 29.52 32.60 -58.20
C TYR A 5 28.76 31.36 -57.74
N PHE A 6 29.36 30.58 -56.83
CA PHE A 6 28.68 29.51 -56.09
C PHE A 6 28.06 30.06 -54.82
N GLY A 7 26.73 30.08 -54.76
CA GLY A 7 25.96 30.44 -53.57
C GLY A 7 25.86 29.24 -52.63
N TYR A 8 26.38 29.34 -51.39
CA TYR A 8 26.18 28.38 -50.33
C TYR A 8 24.82 28.63 -49.66
N HIS A 9 23.84 27.78 -49.92
CA HIS A 9 22.63 27.71 -49.10
C HIS A 9 22.95 26.99 -47.80
N ARG A 10 22.97 27.70 -46.68
CA ARG A 10 22.97 27.13 -45.34
C ARG A 10 21.57 26.57 -45.06
N ALA A 11 21.40 25.27 -45.12
CA ALA A 11 20.24 24.59 -44.59
C ALA A 11 20.32 24.61 -43.05
N VAL A 12 19.46 25.39 -42.42
CA VAL A 12 19.24 25.35 -40.97
C VAL A 12 18.40 24.13 -40.68
N LEU A 13 19.04 23.08 -40.15
CA LEU A 13 18.37 21.91 -39.63
C LEU A 13 17.78 22.29 -38.26
N VAL A 14 16.47 22.55 -38.23
CA VAL A 14 15.71 22.67 -36.98
C VAL A 14 15.51 21.25 -36.46
N VAL A 15 16.34 20.84 -35.51
CA VAL A 15 16.14 19.62 -34.73
C VAL A 15 15.02 19.95 -33.73
N VAL A 16 13.80 19.58 -34.06
CA VAL A 16 12.71 19.51 -33.10
C VAL A 16 13.03 18.33 -32.17
N ALA A 17 13.59 18.63 -30.99
CA ALA A 17 13.68 17.66 -29.90
C ALA A 17 12.24 17.34 -29.46
N LEU A 18 11.66 16.26 -29.98
CA LEU A 18 10.54 15.61 -29.32
C LEU A 18 11.06 15.14 -27.95
N ALA A 19 10.73 15.88 -26.90
CA ALA A 19 10.78 15.37 -25.55
C ALA A 19 9.80 14.19 -25.50
N ALA A 20 10.32 12.97 -25.65
CA ALA A 20 9.59 11.76 -25.31
C ALA A 20 9.28 11.85 -23.82
N ALA A 21 8.07 12.28 -23.48
CA ALA A 21 7.50 12.01 -22.18
C ALA A 21 7.47 10.49 -22.06
N CYS A 22 8.44 9.91 -21.33
CA CYS A 22 8.32 8.52 -20.90
C CYS A 22 7.02 8.43 -20.09
N PRO A 23 6.06 7.60 -20.50
CA PRO A 23 4.91 7.36 -19.66
C PRO A 23 5.43 6.75 -18.35
N LEU A 24 5.01 7.31 -17.22
CA LEU A 24 5.08 6.63 -15.94
C LEU A 24 4.33 5.30 -16.13
N THR A 25 5.06 4.21 -16.31
CA THR A 25 4.46 2.88 -16.35
C THR A 25 4.20 2.45 -14.91
N ALA A 26 3.15 3.01 -14.31
CA ALA A 26 2.56 2.37 -13.14
C ALA A 26 2.31 0.91 -13.51
N GLN A 27 2.79 -0.02 -12.69
CA GLN A 27 2.52 -1.43 -12.93
C GLN A 27 1.01 -1.63 -12.89
N MET A 28 0.47 -2.15 -13.98
CA MET A 28 -0.98 -2.38 -14.11
C MET A 28 -1.36 -3.74 -13.51
N PRO A 29 -2.63 -3.91 -13.09
CA PRO A 29 -3.13 -5.22 -12.73
C PRO A 29 -2.87 -6.22 -13.85
N SER A 30 -2.21 -7.33 -13.52
CA SER A 30 -1.88 -8.37 -14.49
C SER A 30 -2.40 -9.74 -14.07
N MET A 31 -2.92 -10.51 -15.06
CA MET A 31 -3.45 -11.86 -14.83
C MET A 31 -2.49 -12.88 -15.42
N LYS A 32 -2.01 -13.80 -14.58
CA LYS A 32 -1.18 -14.93 -14.97
C LYS A 32 -1.97 -16.23 -14.89
N THR A 33 -1.75 -17.12 -15.83
CA THR A 33 -2.22 -18.50 -15.80
C THR A 33 -1.02 -19.43 -15.86
N ASN A 34 -0.93 -20.41 -14.95
CA ASN A 34 0.24 -21.29 -14.83
C ASN A 34 1.57 -20.49 -14.74
N GLY A 35 1.57 -19.37 -14.02
CA GLY A 35 2.74 -18.51 -13.84
C GLY A 35 3.15 -17.65 -15.05
N LYS A 36 2.35 -17.63 -16.12
CA LYS A 36 2.63 -16.87 -17.36
C LYS A 36 1.46 -15.97 -17.74
N GLU A 37 1.77 -14.81 -18.29
CA GLU A 37 0.80 -13.93 -18.97
C GLU A 37 0.64 -14.39 -20.42
N ASP A 38 -0.11 -15.48 -20.64
CA ASP A 38 -0.30 -16.10 -21.96
C ASP A 38 -1.57 -15.65 -22.69
N GLY A 39 -2.36 -14.78 -22.05
CA GLY A 39 -3.62 -14.28 -22.60
C GLY A 39 -4.74 -15.32 -22.64
N SER A 40 -4.56 -16.50 -22.05
CA SER A 40 -5.62 -17.52 -21.90
C SER A 40 -6.82 -17.00 -21.11
N VAL A 41 -6.54 -16.17 -20.12
CA VAL A 41 -7.53 -15.39 -19.35
C VAL A 41 -7.25 -13.90 -19.61
N TYR A 42 -8.28 -13.15 -19.97
CA TYR A 42 -8.15 -11.71 -20.25
C TYR A 42 -9.22 -10.89 -19.55
N LEU A 43 -8.92 -9.61 -19.32
CA LEU A 43 -9.85 -8.65 -18.75
C LEU A 43 -10.90 -8.29 -19.82
N GLN A 44 -12.12 -8.78 -19.63
CA GLN A 44 -13.23 -8.52 -20.53
C GLN A 44 -13.98 -7.25 -20.18
N LYS A 45 -14.28 -7.05 -18.87
CA LYS A 45 -14.99 -5.87 -18.40
C LYS A 45 -14.24 -5.22 -17.26
N LEU A 46 -14.25 -3.90 -17.23
CA LEU A 46 -13.68 -3.09 -16.17
C LEU A 46 -14.63 -1.95 -15.81
N ALA A 47 -15.09 -1.93 -14.56
CA ALA A 47 -15.75 -0.78 -13.98
C ALA A 47 -14.90 -0.22 -12.84
N VAL A 48 -14.57 1.07 -12.91
CA VAL A 48 -13.83 1.79 -11.87
C VAL A 48 -14.72 2.87 -11.30
N ASN A 49 -14.94 2.83 -10.00
CA ASN A 49 -15.65 3.88 -9.28
C ASN A 49 -14.69 4.60 -8.33
N VAL A 50 -14.61 5.91 -8.45
CA VAL A 50 -13.74 6.78 -7.66
C VAL A 50 -14.60 7.77 -6.90
N LYS A 51 -14.52 7.75 -5.58
CA LYS A 51 -15.17 8.74 -4.71
C LYS A 51 -14.11 9.55 -3.98
N ILE A 52 -14.13 10.86 -4.14
CA ILE A 52 -13.19 11.78 -3.50
C ILE A 52 -13.96 12.64 -2.52
N ALA A 53 -13.58 12.59 -1.25
CA ALA A 53 -14.13 13.42 -0.18
C ALA A 53 -12.98 14.09 0.58
N GLY A 54 -12.94 15.42 0.56
CA GLY A 54 -11.82 16.18 1.13
C GLY A 54 -10.49 15.81 0.49
N THR A 55 -9.58 15.25 1.28
CA THR A 55 -8.27 14.76 0.85
C THR A 55 -8.21 13.25 0.66
N LEU A 56 -9.32 12.55 0.79
CA LEU A 56 -9.38 11.09 0.68
C LEU A 56 -10.05 10.67 -0.62
N ALA A 57 -9.47 9.69 -1.30
CA ALA A 57 -10.09 9.02 -2.43
C ALA A 57 -10.32 7.54 -2.10
N THR A 58 -11.53 7.05 -2.32
CA THR A 58 -11.88 5.62 -2.32
C THR A 58 -12.00 5.16 -3.76
N THR A 59 -11.19 4.21 -4.16
CA THR A 59 -11.21 3.65 -5.52
C THR A 59 -11.67 2.19 -5.47
N THR A 60 -12.69 1.86 -6.26
CA THR A 60 -13.22 0.50 -6.39
C THR A 60 -13.05 0.03 -7.82
N TRP A 61 -12.35 -1.09 -8.01
CA TRP A 61 -12.17 -1.77 -9.28
C TRP A 61 -13.06 -3.03 -9.32
N THR A 62 -13.91 -3.13 -10.31
CA THR A 62 -14.68 -4.34 -10.61
C THR A 62 -14.20 -4.88 -11.94
N MET A 63 -13.49 -6.01 -11.89
CA MET A 63 -12.79 -6.62 -13.02
C MET A 63 -13.44 -7.95 -13.35
N THR A 64 -13.92 -8.13 -14.59
CA THR A 64 -14.44 -9.40 -15.08
C THR A 64 -13.46 -10.01 -16.07
N PHE A 65 -12.93 -11.16 -15.70
CA PHE A 65 -11.98 -11.94 -16.49
C PHE A 65 -12.67 -13.07 -17.22
N ARG A 66 -12.28 -13.31 -18.48
CA ARG A 66 -12.83 -14.39 -19.31
C ARG A 66 -11.76 -15.39 -19.71
N ASN A 67 -12.07 -16.68 -19.58
CA ASN A 67 -11.25 -17.79 -20.07
C ASN A 67 -11.58 -18.09 -21.53
N LYS A 68 -10.59 -17.93 -22.45
CA LYS A 68 -10.76 -18.24 -23.88
C LYS A 68 -10.59 -19.71 -24.22
N THR A 69 -10.10 -20.52 -23.28
CA THR A 69 -9.70 -21.90 -23.53
C THR A 69 -10.84 -22.88 -23.26
N GLN A 70 -10.63 -24.14 -23.65
CA GLN A 70 -11.54 -25.25 -23.36
C GLN A 70 -11.15 -26.01 -22.07
N ARG A 71 -10.29 -25.44 -21.23
CA ARG A 71 -9.82 -26.03 -19.97
C ARG A 71 -10.22 -25.17 -18.79
N VAL A 72 -10.43 -25.79 -17.65
CA VAL A 72 -10.55 -25.06 -16.39
C VAL A 72 -9.17 -24.50 -16.04
N LEU A 73 -9.11 -23.23 -15.69
CA LEU A 73 -7.88 -22.53 -15.36
C LEU A 73 -7.93 -21.95 -13.94
N GLU A 74 -6.76 -21.82 -13.34
CA GLU A 74 -6.49 -20.96 -12.20
C GLU A 74 -5.86 -19.67 -12.71
N GLY A 75 -6.35 -18.53 -12.23
CA GLY A 75 -5.80 -17.20 -12.51
C GLY A 75 -5.13 -16.62 -11.28
N GLU A 76 -3.94 -16.05 -11.44
CA GLU A 76 -3.25 -15.24 -10.45
C GLU A 76 -3.30 -13.78 -10.89
N LEU A 77 -4.08 -12.96 -10.20
CA LEU A 77 -4.15 -11.52 -10.41
C LEU A 77 -3.17 -10.81 -9.49
N ASN A 78 -2.19 -10.12 -10.05
CA ASN A 78 -1.30 -9.22 -9.35
C ASN A 78 -1.82 -7.78 -9.48
N PHE A 79 -2.01 -7.11 -8.34
CA PHE A 79 -2.60 -5.77 -8.24
C PHE A 79 -1.64 -4.86 -7.48
N PRO A 80 -0.74 -4.14 -8.17
CA PRO A 80 0.20 -3.21 -7.54
C PRO A 80 -0.51 -1.92 -7.13
N LEU A 81 -0.15 -1.41 -5.95
CA LEU A 81 -0.64 -0.13 -5.43
C LEU A 81 0.55 0.77 -5.05
N PRO A 82 0.37 2.09 -5.08
CA PRO A 82 1.37 3.02 -4.57
C PRO A 82 1.72 2.75 -3.09
N ALA A 83 2.92 3.18 -2.68
CA ALA A 83 3.39 2.99 -1.32
C ALA A 83 2.42 3.55 -0.27
N GLY A 84 2.24 2.79 0.82
CA GLY A 84 1.38 3.19 1.94
C GLY A 84 -0.11 2.97 1.73
N ILE A 85 -0.54 2.52 0.55
CA ILE A 85 -1.93 2.18 0.26
C ILE A 85 -2.14 0.68 0.49
N SER A 86 -3.23 0.31 1.16
CA SER A 86 -3.60 -1.08 1.40
C SER A 86 -5.00 -1.36 0.88
N VAL A 87 -5.20 -2.58 0.40
CA VAL A 87 -6.55 -3.04 0.03
C VAL A 87 -7.39 -3.15 1.28
N SER A 88 -8.59 -2.57 1.21
CA SER A 88 -9.57 -2.50 2.29
C SER A 88 -10.84 -3.30 2.02
N ARG A 89 -11.05 -3.70 0.75
CA ARG A 89 -12.20 -4.49 0.35
C ARG A 89 -11.84 -5.43 -0.80
N TYR A 90 -12.25 -6.66 -0.67
CA TYR A 90 -12.13 -7.68 -1.70
C TYR A 90 -13.44 -8.47 -1.77
N ALA A 91 -13.93 -8.70 -2.97
CA ALA A 91 -15.08 -9.59 -3.18
C ALA A 91 -14.87 -10.42 -4.45
N LEU A 92 -15.43 -11.60 -4.46
CA LEU A 92 -15.38 -12.55 -5.58
C LEU A 92 -16.78 -12.97 -5.96
N ASP A 93 -17.03 -13.12 -7.27
CA ASP A 93 -18.25 -13.70 -7.77
C ASP A 93 -18.31 -15.20 -7.43
N ILE A 94 -19.29 -15.57 -6.63
CA ILE A 94 -19.63 -16.96 -6.30
C ILE A 94 -21.04 -17.23 -6.79
N ASN A 95 -21.16 -18.07 -7.79
CA ASN A 95 -22.45 -18.47 -8.38
C ASN A 95 -23.31 -17.27 -8.82
N GLY A 96 -22.70 -16.25 -9.47
CA GLY A 96 -23.37 -15.06 -9.96
C GLY A 96 -23.71 -14.01 -8.90
N ARG A 97 -23.18 -14.14 -7.69
CA ARG A 97 -23.32 -13.16 -6.61
C ARG A 97 -21.97 -12.76 -6.07
N MET A 98 -21.74 -11.45 -5.95
CA MET A 98 -20.53 -10.96 -5.30
C MET A 98 -20.56 -11.29 -3.82
N ARG A 99 -19.53 -12.01 -3.35
CA ARG A 99 -19.34 -12.37 -1.95
C ARG A 99 -18.19 -11.58 -1.37
N GLU A 100 -18.45 -10.86 -0.28
CA GLU A 100 -17.43 -10.10 0.43
C GLU A 100 -16.44 -11.02 1.14
N ALA A 101 -15.18 -10.67 1.08
CA ALA A 101 -14.14 -11.35 1.82
C ALA A 101 -14.11 -10.91 3.29
N VAL A 102 -13.58 -11.78 4.12
CA VAL A 102 -13.38 -11.53 5.54
C VAL A 102 -11.90 -11.61 5.92
N PRO A 103 -11.44 -10.81 6.89
CA PRO A 103 -10.04 -10.78 7.29
C PRO A 103 -9.67 -12.02 8.13
N VAL A 104 -8.52 -12.61 7.81
CA VAL A 104 -7.92 -13.73 8.55
C VAL A 104 -6.42 -13.50 8.73
N ALA A 105 -5.81 -14.18 9.70
CA ALA A 105 -4.35 -14.25 9.77
C ALA A 105 -3.80 -14.88 8.47
N LYS A 106 -2.75 -14.32 7.90
CA LYS A 106 -2.22 -14.72 6.58
C LYS A 106 -1.91 -16.22 6.50
N ALA A 107 -1.23 -16.77 7.51
CA ALA A 107 -0.91 -18.20 7.56
C ALA A 107 -2.18 -19.08 7.56
N LYS A 108 -3.22 -18.67 8.30
CA LYS A 108 -4.52 -19.35 8.30
C LYS A 108 -5.19 -19.24 6.92
N GLY A 109 -5.18 -18.06 6.31
CA GLY A 109 -5.76 -17.81 4.98
C GLY A 109 -5.15 -18.70 3.90
N THR A 110 -3.82 -18.77 3.83
CA THR A 110 -3.09 -19.62 2.87
C THR A 110 -3.42 -21.10 3.07
N LEU A 111 -3.37 -21.58 4.32
CA LEU A 111 -3.71 -22.98 4.64
C LEU A 111 -5.16 -23.32 4.25
N LEU A 112 -6.10 -22.41 4.53
CA LEU A 112 -7.51 -22.59 4.18
C LEU A 112 -7.71 -22.64 2.67
N PHE A 113 -7.11 -21.72 1.95
CA PHE A 113 -7.18 -21.67 0.49
C PHE A 113 -6.72 -23.01 -0.11
N GLU A 114 -5.54 -23.49 0.23
CA GLU A 114 -5.00 -24.76 -0.26
C GLU A 114 -5.86 -25.98 0.12
N THR A 115 -6.45 -25.96 1.32
CA THR A 115 -7.30 -27.05 1.82
C THR A 115 -8.63 -27.11 1.06
N VAL A 116 -9.24 -25.95 0.81
CA VAL A 116 -10.54 -25.82 0.12
C VAL A 116 -10.37 -26.09 -1.38
N GLU A 117 -9.31 -25.57 -2.01
CA GLU A 117 -8.98 -25.80 -3.41
C GLU A 117 -8.88 -27.30 -3.75
N ARG A 118 -8.23 -28.10 -2.89
CA ARG A 118 -8.14 -29.56 -3.05
C ARG A 118 -9.49 -30.26 -3.11
N ARG A 119 -10.54 -29.63 -2.56
CA ARG A 119 -11.94 -30.13 -2.63
C ARG A 119 -12.67 -29.69 -3.88
N ARG A 120 -12.02 -28.93 -4.80
CA ARG A 120 -12.60 -28.32 -6.01
C ARG A 120 -13.76 -27.36 -5.68
N VAL A 121 -13.68 -26.67 -4.57
CA VAL A 121 -14.58 -25.60 -4.14
C VAL A 121 -13.94 -24.26 -4.48
N ASP A 122 -14.73 -23.21 -4.66
CA ASP A 122 -14.34 -21.87 -5.12
C ASP A 122 -13.79 -20.93 -4.00
N PRO A 123 -12.57 -21.09 -3.44
CA PRO A 123 -12.06 -20.12 -2.51
C PRO A 123 -11.44 -18.94 -3.27
N GLY A 124 -11.49 -17.77 -2.67
CA GLY A 124 -10.71 -16.60 -3.09
C GLY A 124 -9.85 -16.11 -1.93
N ILE A 125 -8.57 -15.85 -2.18
CA ILE A 125 -7.69 -15.23 -1.19
C ILE A 125 -6.99 -14.02 -1.81
N LEU A 126 -6.96 -12.92 -1.06
CA LEU A 126 -6.16 -11.75 -1.41
C LEU A 126 -5.14 -11.49 -0.32
N GLU A 127 -3.88 -11.43 -0.69
CA GLU A 127 -2.75 -11.26 0.21
C GLU A 127 -1.74 -10.24 -0.31
N LYS A 128 -1.03 -9.57 0.60
CA LYS A 128 0.11 -8.72 0.27
C LYS A 128 1.34 -9.61 0.02
N VAL A 129 2.00 -9.37 -1.12
CA VAL A 129 3.27 -9.99 -1.52
C VAL A 129 4.40 -8.96 -1.47
N GLU A 130 5.52 -9.20 -2.13
CA GLU A 130 6.66 -8.30 -2.14
C GLU A 130 6.29 -6.88 -2.59
N GLY A 131 6.96 -5.92 -2.00
CA GLY A 131 6.68 -4.50 -2.21
C GLY A 131 5.29 -4.11 -1.73
N ASN A 132 4.57 -3.31 -2.51
CA ASN A 132 3.18 -2.96 -2.25
C ASN A 132 2.23 -3.59 -3.28
N THR A 133 2.51 -4.83 -3.69
CA THR A 133 1.68 -5.62 -4.60
C THR A 133 0.73 -6.52 -3.81
N PHE A 134 -0.51 -6.59 -4.28
CA PHE A 134 -1.54 -7.47 -3.74
C PHE A 134 -1.84 -8.56 -4.75
N ARG A 135 -1.88 -9.80 -4.29
CA ARG A 135 -2.11 -10.96 -5.13
C ARG A 135 -3.38 -11.67 -4.74
N THR A 136 -4.22 -12.00 -5.72
CA THR A 136 -5.34 -12.88 -5.52
C THR A 136 -5.30 -14.05 -6.47
N ARG A 137 -5.63 -15.25 -5.96
CA ARG A 137 -5.82 -16.47 -6.74
C ARG A 137 -7.30 -16.72 -6.91
N ILE A 138 -7.70 -17.05 -8.12
CA ILE A 138 -9.09 -17.21 -8.55
C ILE A 138 -9.22 -18.57 -9.23
N TYR A 139 -9.99 -19.45 -8.64
CA TYR A 139 -10.24 -20.80 -9.15
C TYR A 139 -11.67 -21.24 -8.80
N PRO A 140 -12.35 -22.02 -9.68
CA PRO A 140 -12.02 -22.29 -11.07
C PRO A 140 -12.47 -21.17 -12.01
N ILE A 141 -11.73 -20.94 -13.12
CA ILE A 141 -12.24 -20.20 -14.26
C ILE A 141 -12.62 -21.20 -15.33
N ASN A 142 -13.93 -21.48 -15.45
CA ASN A 142 -14.45 -22.53 -16.32
C ASN A 142 -14.19 -22.23 -17.80
N PRO A 143 -14.18 -23.25 -18.70
CA PRO A 143 -14.04 -23.06 -20.15
C PRO A 143 -15.06 -22.08 -20.71
N GLY A 144 -14.60 -21.02 -21.39
CA GLY A 144 -15.45 -19.94 -21.91
C GLY A 144 -16.19 -19.12 -20.84
N GLY A 145 -16.02 -19.45 -19.57
CA GLY A 145 -16.66 -18.79 -18.44
C GLY A 145 -15.98 -17.48 -18.04
N VAL A 146 -16.61 -16.78 -17.11
CA VAL A 146 -16.13 -15.52 -16.55
C VAL A 146 -16.02 -15.60 -15.03
N ARG A 147 -15.14 -14.75 -14.46
CA ARG A 147 -15.04 -14.50 -13.02
C ARG A 147 -14.91 -13.02 -12.78
N THR A 148 -15.68 -12.50 -11.83
CA THR A 148 -15.66 -11.10 -11.45
C THR A 148 -15.00 -10.94 -10.08
N VAL A 149 -14.06 -10.01 -10.01
CA VAL A 149 -13.31 -9.65 -8.81
C VAL A 149 -13.53 -8.17 -8.51
N LEU A 150 -13.79 -7.86 -7.26
CA LEU A 150 -13.84 -6.48 -6.77
C LEU A 150 -12.67 -6.26 -5.81
N ILE A 151 -11.91 -5.17 -6.04
CA ILE A 151 -10.86 -4.69 -5.15
C ILE A 151 -11.10 -3.21 -4.89
N ALA A 152 -11.07 -2.79 -3.62
CA ALA A 152 -11.14 -1.38 -3.27
C ALA A 152 -10.04 -1.00 -2.27
N TYR A 153 -9.66 0.28 -2.31
CA TYR A 153 -8.67 0.87 -1.42
C TYR A 153 -8.96 2.35 -1.19
N GLU A 154 -8.46 2.88 -0.09
CA GLU A 154 -8.47 4.31 0.23
C GLU A 154 -7.04 4.86 0.10
N GLN A 155 -6.92 6.11 -0.37
CA GLN A 155 -5.66 6.83 -0.45
C GLN A 155 -5.80 8.29 -0.05
N ASP A 156 -4.75 8.82 0.59
CA ASP A 156 -4.60 10.27 0.76
C ASP A 156 -4.19 10.91 -0.56
N LEU A 157 -4.87 11.99 -0.92
CA LEU A 157 -4.48 12.79 -2.06
C LEU A 157 -3.35 13.74 -1.65
N THR A 158 -2.33 13.79 -2.48
CA THR A 158 -1.21 14.71 -2.26
C THR A 158 -1.48 16.05 -2.95
N GLY A 159 -1.20 17.13 -2.22
CA GLY A 159 -1.16 18.48 -2.80
C GLY A 159 0.19 18.74 -3.43
N ASP A 160 0.20 19.53 -4.51
CA ASP A 160 1.41 20.05 -5.11
C ASP A 160 1.57 21.55 -4.84
N SER A 161 2.70 22.11 -5.28
CA SER A 161 2.99 23.56 -5.15
C SER A 161 2.03 24.48 -5.90
N ARG A 162 1.08 23.95 -6.68
CA ARG A 162 0.08 24.69 -7.43
C ARG A 162 -1.25 24.87 -6.70
N ASN A 163 -1.32 24.48 -5.43
CA ASN A 163 -2.55 24.49 -4.62
C ASN A 163 -3.64 23.57 -5.19
N GLU A 164 -3.26 22.41 -5.67
CA GLU A 164 -4.17 21.41 -6.19
C GLU A 164 -3.96 20.08 -5.48
N LEU A 165 -5.06 19.42 -5.12
CA LEU A 165 -5.01 18.00 -4.84
C LEU A 165 -4.99 17.24 -6.17
N ARG A 166 -4.19 16.18 -6.22
CA ARG A 166 -4.10 15.31 -7.40
C ARG A 166 -4.48 13.89 -7.05
N TYR A 167 -5.42 13.37 -7.80
CA TYR A 167 -5.75 11.96 -7.85
C TYR A 167 -5.31 11.42 -9.20
N ALA A 168 -4.50 10.38 -9.22
CA ALA A 168 -4.08 9.70 -10.44
C ALA A 168 -4.61 8.26 -10.44
N LEU A 169 -5.40 7.92 -11.46
CA LEU A 169 -5.85 6.57 -11.74
C LEU A 169 -5.00 6.02 -12.89
N PRO A 170 -4.07 5.09 -12.64
CA PRO A 170 -3.31 4.49 -13.72
C PRO A 170 -4.23 3.61 -14.58
N LEU A 171 -4.26 3.86 -15.87
CA LEU A 171 -4.96 3.05 -16.87
C LEU A 171 -4.00 2.87 -18.06
N SER A 172 -3.40 1.70 -18.18
CA SER A 172 -2.48 1.38 -19.27
C SER A 172 -2.57 -0.11 -19.60
N PHE A 173 -3.67 -0.49 -20.27
CA PHE A 173 -3.90 -1.88 -20.68
C PHE A 173 -3.45 -2.09 -22.13
N THR A 174 -2.76 -3.19 -22.38
CA THR A 174 -2.25 -3.55 -23.71
C THR A 174 -3.39 -3.86 -24.69
N ASN A 175 -4.44 -4.53 -24.20
CA ASN A 175 -5.58 -4.93 -25.01
C ASN A 175 -6.79 -4.02 -24.76
N PRO A 176 -7.63 -3.75 -25.77
CA PRO A 176 -8.91 -3.09 -25.56
C PRO A 176 -9.79 -3.87 -24.58
N ILE A 177 -10.55 -3.14 -23.75
CA ILE A 177 -11.51 -3.68 -22.79
C ILE A 177 -12.87 -3.66 -23.47
N GLU A 178 -13.55 -4.82 -23.57
CA GLU A 178 -14.83 -4.94 -24.29
C GLU A 178 -15.93 -4.04 -23.72
N ASP A 179 -15.98 -3.91 -22.38
CA ASP A 179 -16.97 -3.09 -21.67
C ASP A 179 -16.25 -2.32 -20.55
N PHE A 180 -16.09 -1.02 -20.74
CA PHE A 180 -15.38 -0.13 -19.82
C PHE A 180 -16.31 0.92 -19.23
N ALA A 181 -16.30 1.06 -17.91
CA ALA A 181 -17.00 2.12 -17.20
C ALA A 181 -16.06 2.80 -16.20
N LEU A 182 -16.10 4.13 -16.16
CA LEU A 182 -15.40 4.94 -15.19
C LEU A 182 -16.35 5.98 -14.61
N ASP A 183 -16.57 5.94 -13.31
CA ASP A 183 -17.36 6.92 -12.58
C ASP A 183 -16.48 7.61 -11.53
N ILE A 184 -16.43 8.94 -11.58
CA ILE A 184 -15.67 9.77 -10.65
C ILE A 184 -16.64 10.74 -9.98
N SER A 185 -16.67 10.72 -8.65
CA SER A 185 -17.44 11.65 -7.83
C SER A 185 -16.54 12.43 -6.89
N VAL A 186 -16.64 13.75 -6.88
CA VAL A 186 -15.96 14.64 -5.92
C VAL A 186 -17.02 15.29 -5.06
N ILE A 187 -17.01 14.96 -3.77
CA ILE A 187 -18.06 15.27 -2.82
C ILE A 187 -17.69 16.55 -2.07
N HIS A 188 -18.64 17.48 -1.95
CA HIS A 188 -18.51 18.74 -1.21
C HIS A 188 -17.32 19.61 -1.62
N SER A 189 -16.95 19.60 -2.90
CA SER A 189 -15.98 20.55 -3.44
C SER A 189 -16.67 21.84 -3.86
N THR A 190 -16.26 22.96 -3.28
CA THR A 190 -16.76 24.31 -3.65
C THR A 190 -16.20 24.78 -5.00
N VAL A 191 -15.18 24.10 -5.52
CA VAL A 191 -14.52 24.42 -6.79
C VAL A 191 -14.68 23.24 -7.74
N LYS A 192 -14.98 23.53 -9.00
CA LYS A 192 -15.10 22.51 -10.05
C LYS A 192 -13.77 21.76 -10.22
N PRO A 193 -13.78 20.41 -10.08
CA PRO A 193 -12.60 19.60 -10.38
C PRO A 193 -12.28 19.63 -11.88
N LEU A 194 -11.01 19.38 -12.20
CA LEU A 194 -10.52 19.36 -13.57
C LEU A 194 -10.01 17.95 -13.90
N LEU A 195 -10.27 17.46 -15.10
CA LEU A 195 -9.65 16.25 -15.63
C LEU A 195 -8.48 16.65 -16.53
N ASP A 196 -7.29 16.12 -16.27
CA ASP A 196 -6.16 16.20 -17.20
C ASP A 196 -6.36 15.12 -18.26
N ASN A 197 -7.14 15.44 -19.27
CA ASN A 197 -7.31 14.58 -20.43
C ASN A 197 -7.32 15.44 -21.70
N THR A 198 -6.50 15.05 -22.66
CA THR A 198 -6.44 15.68 -23.99
C THR A 198 -7.42 15.06 -24.98
N ASP A 199 -8.21 14.07 -24.54
CA ASP A 199 -9.21 13.41 -25.35
C ASP A 199 -10.44 14.34 -25.49
N PRO A 200 -10.88 14.67 -26.70
CA PRO A 200 -12.11 15.46 -26.91
C PRO A 200 -13.36 14.79 -26.30
N ASP A 201 -13.37 13.48 -26.20
CA ASP A 201 -14.48 12.69 -25.66
C ASP A 201 -14.34 12.42 -24.15
N ALA A 202 -13.37 13.08 -23.49
CA ALA A 202 -13.19 12.95 -22.05
C ALA A 202 -14.44 13.39 -21.28
N PRO A 203 -14.84 12.64 -20.25
CA PRO A 203 -15.99 13.02 -19.44
C PRO A 203 -15.73 14.36 -18.74
N GLN A 204 -16.78 15.18 -18.65
CA GLN A 204 -16.71 16.47 -17.97
C GLN A 204 -17.44 16.43 -16.65
N PHE A 205 -16.89 17.07 -15.62
CA PHE A 205 -17.58 17.21 -14.36
C PHE A 205 -18.84 18.04 -14.46
N LYS A 206 -19.96 17.48 -13.98
CA LYS A 206 -21.25 18.13 -13.82
C LYS A 206 -21.60 18.11 -12.34
N GLU A 207 -22.16 19.23 -11.86
CA GLU A 207 -22.56 19.38 -10.47
C GLU A 207 -24.01 18.97 -10.27
N TRP A 208 -24.26 18.20 -9.21
CA TRP A 208 -25.59 17.87 -8.74
C TRP A 208 -25.57 17.63 -7.23
N ASN A 209 -26.37 18.36 -6.45
CA ASN A 209 -26.47 18.22 -4.99
C ASN A 209 -25.11 18.20 -4.27
N ASP A 210 -24.28 19.21 -4.52
CA ASP A 210 -22.93 19.35 -3.96
C ASP A 210 -21.95 18.21 -4.31
N VAL A 211 -22.26 17.43 -5.34
CA VAL A 211 -21.39 16.39 -5.89
C VAL A 211 -21.03 16.72 -7.33
N TRP A 212 -19.73 16.78 -7.60
CA TRP A 212 -19.22 16.85 -8.97
C TRP A 212 -19.02 15.44 -9.50
N SER A 213 -19.72 15.08 -10.56
CA SER A 213 -19.64 13.74 -11.16
C SER A 213 -19.17 13.81 -12.62
N ALA A 214 -18.32 12.86 -12.99
CA ALA A 214 -17.87 12.64 -14.36
C ALA A 214 -17.93 11.14 -14.65
N SER A 215 -18.59 10.74 -15.74
CA SER A 215 -18.78 9.34 -16.12
C SER A 215 -18.36 9.12 -17.57
N LEU A 216 -17.70 7.99 -17.82
CA LEU A 216 -17.35 7.48 -19.13
C LEU A 216 -17.81 6.03 -19.24
N HIS A 217 -18.58 5.70 -20.26
CA HIS A 217 -18.92 4.33 -20.61
C HIS A 217 -18.59 4.12 -22.09
N SER A 218 -17.83 3.08 -22.39
CA SER A 218 -17.36 2.82 -23.76
C SER A 218 -17.16 1.33 -24.00
N GLU A 219 -17.54 0.88 -25.20
CA GLU A 219 -17.23 -0.46 -25.70
C GLU A 219 -15.88 -0.46 -26.44
N ASN A 220 -15.13 -1.57 -26.29
CA ASN A 220 -13.81 -1.77 -26.92
C ASN A 220 -12.83 -0.61 -26.64
N TYR A 221 -12.85 -0.11 -25.42
CA TYR A 221 -12.08 1.05 -24.99
C TYR A 221 -10.58 0.72 -24.87
N ARG A 222 -9.74 1.55 -25.47
CA ARG A 222 -8.29 1.51 -25.26
C ARG A 222 -7.93 2.37 -24.06
N ALA A 223 -7.77 1.72 -22.91
CA ALA A 223 -7.30 2.38 -21.71
C ALA A 223 -5.76 2.45 -21.72
N ASP A 224 -5.20 3.38 -22.49
CA ASP A 224 -3.75 3.54 -22.69
C ASP A 224 -3.14 4.74 -21.96
N ARG A 225 -3.93 5.46 -21.16
CA ARG A 225 -3.53 6.67 -20.43
C ARG A 225 -4.11 6.70 -19.04
N SER A 226 -3.30 7.19 -18.10
CA SER A 226 -3.78 7.49 -16.74
C SER A 226 -4.77 8.67 -16.76
N VAL A 227 -5.79 8.56 -15.92
CA VAL A 227 -6.75 9.65 -15.67
C VAL A 227 -6.31 10.41 -14.44
N THR A 228 -6.08 11.71 -14.57
CA THR A 228 -5.71 12.57 -13.43
C THR A 228 -6.83 13.56 -13.14
N VAL A 229 -7.31 13.57 -11.90
CA VAL A 229 -8.23 14.57 -11.37
C VAL A 229 -7.44 15.60 -10.58
N ARG A 230 -7.63 16.89 -10.88
CA ARG A 230 -7.09 18.02 -10.14
C ARG A 230 -8.20 18.75 -9.43
N ILE A 231 -8.05 18.98 -8.14
CA ILE A 231 -9.02 19.70 -7.32
C ILE A 231 -8.31 20.92 -6.73
N PRO A 232 -8.58 22.13 -7.25
CA PRO A 232 -7.99 23.34 -6.71
C PRO A 232 -8.35 23.55 -5.24
N LYS A 233 -7.37 23.91 -4.43
CA LYS A 233 -7.54 24.19 -2.99
C LYS A 233 -6.79 25.47 -2.62
N PRO A 234 -7.43 26.45 -1.96
CA PRO A 234 -6.71 27.64 -1.52
C PRO A 234 -5.67 27.30 -0.45
N ALA A 235 -4.55 28.01 -0.48
CA ALA A 235 -3.55 27.91 0.58
C ALA A 235 -4.13 28.32 1.93
N GLY A 236 -3.75 27.61 3.01
CA GLY A 236 -4.30 27.82 4.36
C GLY A 236 -5.72 27.26 4.56
N ALA A 237 -6.31 26.63 3.54
CA ALA A 237 -7.60 25.95 3.74
C ALA A 237 -7.43 24.76 4.71
N THR A 238 -8.44 24.53 5.52
CA THR A 238 -8.52 23.39 6.43
C THR A 238 -9.83 22.64 6.19
N GLU A 239 -9.78 21.32 6.24
CA GLU A 239 -10.95 20.46 6.10
C GLU A 239 -10.93 19.39 7.18
N ALA A 240 -12.11 19.04 7.70
CA ALA A 240 -12.26 17.93 8.63
C ALA A 240 -13.51 17.12 8.30
N MET A 241 -13.42 15.82 8.53
CA MET A 241 -14.54 14.88 8.53
C MET A 241 -14.59 14.16 9.87
N MET A 242 -15.79 13.83 10.33
CA MET A 242 -16.00 13.07 11.57
C MET A 242 -17.00 11.94 11.36
N GLN A 243 -16.77 10.80 12.04
CA GLN A 243 -17.63 9.63 12.01
C GLN A 243 -17.85 9.11 13.42
N PRO A 244 -19.10 9.06 13.94
CA PRO A 244 -19.40 8.47 15.24
C PRO A 244 -19.27 6.95 15.19
N VAL A 245 -18.60 6.37 16.20
CA VAL A 245 -18.48 4.92 16.39
C VAL A 245 -18.60 4.64 17.89
N GLY A 246 -19.76 4.12 18.31
CA GLY A 246 -20.03 3.91 19.73
C GLY A 246 -20.06 5.23 20.51
N ASN A 247 -19.18 5.37 21.49
CA ASN A 247 -19.08 6.54 22.39
C ASN A 247 -17.93 7.50 22.03
N HIS A 248 -17.33 7.35 20.88
CA HIS A 248 -16.25 8.21 20.39
C HIS A 248 -16.43 8.52 18.89
N TYR A 249 -15.58 9.40 18.37
CA TYR A 249 -15.59 9.83 16.98
C TYR A 249 -14.23 9.57 16.36
N PHE A 250 -14.21 8.98 15.17
CA PHE A 250 -13.04 9.04 14.30
C PHE A 250 -13.10 10.32 13.48
N PHE A 251 -11.95 10.91 13.22
CA PHE A 251 -11.89 12.12 12.41
C PHE A 251 -10.68 12.09 11.48
N THR A 252 -10.77 12.85 10.39
CA THR A 252 -9.63 13.32 9.62
C THR A 252 -9.56 14.82 9.69
N ALA A 253 -8.34 15.36 9.78
CA ALA A 253 -8.09 16.79 9.74
C ALA A 253 -6.98 17.07 8.73
N SER A 254 -7.29 17.89 7.73
CA SER A 254 -6.46 18.18 6.58
C SER A 254 -6.14 19.66 6.50
N VAL A 255 -4.92 19.99 6.12
CA VAL A 255 -4.46 21.37 5.88
C VAL A 255 -3.78 21.45 4.52
N PHE A 256 -3.91 22.60 3.86
CA PHE A 256 -3.32 22.88 2.56
C PHE A 256 -2.26 23.95 2.71
N LEU A 257 -0.99 23.55 2.66
CA LEU A 257 0.15 24.40 2.95
C LEU A 257 0.95 24.70 1.69
N GLN A 258 1.59 25.88 1.69
CA GLN A 258 2.61 26.23 0.71
C GLN A 258 3.98 26.33 1.43
N PRO A 259 4.74 25.23 1.51
CA PRO A 259 6.06 25.27 2.14
C PRO A 259 6.97 26.25 1.43
N GLY A 260 7.58 27.17 2.20
CA GLY A 260 8.64 28.02 1.69
C GLY A 260 9.90 27.20 1.38
N LYS A 261 10.64 27.57 0.32
CA LYS A 261 11.94 26.98 0.01
C LYS A 261 13.03 27.60 0.89
N ILE A 262 13.38 26.96 1.99
CA ILE A 262 14.48 27.36 2.87
C ILE A 262 15.70 26.52 2.52
N ALA A 263 16.76 27.13 1.99
CA ALA A 263 18.00 26.42 1.68
C ALA A 263 18.60 25.76 2.93
N ARG A 264 19.10 24.53 2.79
CA ARG A 264 19.84 23.85 3.85
C ARG A 264 21.36 23.92 3.60
N PRO A 265 22.18 23.74 4.64
CA PRO A 265 23.59 23.50 4.44
C PRO A 265 23.80 22.25 3.56
N LEU A 266 24.58 22.39 2.50
CA LEU A 266 24.90 21.26 1.61
C LEU A 266 26.15 20.52 2.11
N PRO A 267 26.25 19.20 1.88
CA PRO A 267 27.37 18.40 2.34
C PRO A 267 28.65 18.75 1.60
N GLN A 268 29.77 18.68 2.28
CA GLN A 268 31.11 18.72 1.67
C GLN A 268 31.63 17.33 1.39
N ARG A 269 31.22 16.33 2.23
CA ARG A 269 31.55 14.92 2.10
C ARG A 269 30.28 14.14 1.96
N LEU A 270 30.09 13.53 0.79
CA LEU A 270 28.93 12.73 0.45
C LEU A 270 29.32 11.25 0.39
N VAL A 271 28.52 10.37 0.96
CA VAL A 271 28.68 8.93 0.77
C VAL A 271 27.54 8.43 -0.13
N LEU A 272 27.88 7.87 -1.26
CA LEU A 272 26.93 7.24 -2.18
C LEU A 272 26.97 5.72 -1.98
N LEU A 273 25.90 5.18 -1.39
CA LEU A 273 25.66 3.76 -1.21
C LEU A 273 24.89 3.26 -2.44
N TRP A 274 25.52 2.43 -3.25
CA TRP A 274 24.97 2.01 -4.52
C TRP A 274 24.74 0.50 -4.53
N ASP A 275 23.47 0.10 -4.58
CA ASP A 275 23.07 -1.30 -4.65
C ASP A 275 23.35 -1.86 -6.05
N VAL A 276 24.26 -2.83 -6.12
CA VAL A 276 24.64 -3.54 -7.35
C VAL A 276 24.11 -4.98 -7.39
N SER A 277 23.04 -5.27 -6.66
CA SER A 277 22.34 -6.55 -6.74
C SER A 277 21.60 -6.73 -8.06
N LEU A 278 21.18 -7.96 -8.38
CA LEU A 278 20.51 -8.28 -9.65
C LEU A 278 19.20 -7.51 -9.89
N SER A 279 18.50 -7.11 -8.85
CA SER A 279 17.29 -6.27 -8.96
C SER A 279 17.57 -4.89 -9.55
N GLY A 280 18.81 -4.38 -9.43
CA GLY A 280 19.26 -3.09 -9.99
C GLY A 280 19.50 -3.07 -11.51
N LEU A 281 19.41 -4.23 -12.20
CA LEU A 281 19.64 -4.34 -13.66
C LEU A 281 18.58 -3.68 -14.55
N THR A 282 17.50 -3.17 -13.98
CA THR A 282 16.39 -2.59 -14.73
C THR A 282 16.68 -1.16 -15.22
N ASP A 283 15.91 -0.65 -16.19
CA ASP A 283 16.02 0.71 -16.77
C ASP A 283 15.88 1.86 -15.74
N HIS A 284 15.56 1.53 -14.50
CA HIS A 284 15.35 2.47 -13.41
C HIS A 284 16.63 3.21 -12.97
N ARG A 285 17.83 2.64 -13.22
CA ARG A 285 19.13 3.27 -12.95
C ARG A 285 19.25 4.66 -13.57
N LYS A 286 18.71 4.87 -14.77
CA LYS A 286 18.74 6.16 -15.45
C LYS A 286 18.12 7.28 -14.63
N LYS A 287 16.96 7.02 -13.97
CA LYS A 287 16.29 8.01 -13.11
C LYS A 287 17.20 8.48 -11.94
N ALA A 288 17.92 7.54 -11.33
CA ALA A 288 18.87 7.86 -10.25
C ALA A 288 20.06 8.70 -10.77
N LEU A 289 20.62 8.36 -11.93
CA LEU A 289 21.69 9.13 -12.56
C LEU A 289 21.22 10.54 -12.95
N ASP A 290 20.01 10.69 -13.48
CA ASP A 290 19.42 11.99 -13.83
C ASP A 290 19.22 12.86 -12.56
N LEU A 291 18.83 12.26 -11.42
CA LEU A 291 18.78 12.97 -10.13
C LEU A 291 20.15 13.41 -9.67
N LEU A 292 21.16 12.54 -9.75
CA LEU A 292 22.54 12.86 -9.36
C LEU A 292 23.11 13.99 -10.25
N ASP A 293 22.82 13.99 -11.56
CA ASP A 293 23.17 15.11 -12.45
C ASP A 293 22.57 16.42 -11.95
N ALA A 294 21.27 16.43 -11.69
CA ALA A 294 20.57 17.63 -11.25
C ALA A 294 21.04 18.11 -9.85
N TYR A 295 21.39 17.17 -8.96
CA TYR A 295 21.87 17.47 -7.62
C TYR A 295 23.30 17.99 -7.62
N PHE A 296 24.24 17.32 -8.31
CA PHE A 296 25.66 17.70 -8.31
C PHE A 296 25.92 19.06 -8.99
N VAL A 297 25.13 19.40 -10.02
CA VAL A 297 25.19 20.76 -10.61
C VAL A 297 24.89 21.83 -9.54
N ARG A 298 24.01 21.59 -8.61
CA ARG A 298 23.63 22.52 -7.53
C ARG A 298 24.58 22.45 -6.34
N LEU A 299 25.05 21.23 -6.03
CA LEU A 299 26.05 21.01 -4.97
C LEU A 299 27.38 21.68 -5.31
N ASN A 300 27.70 21.76 -6.58
CA ASN A 300 28.88 22.41 -7.19
C ASN A 300 30.21 21.77 -6.79
N LYS A 301 30.46 21.51 -5.51
CA LYS A 301 31.74 20.92 -5.00
C LYS A 301 31.45 19.98 -3.84
N ALA A 302 31.96 18.73 -3.93
CA ALA A 302 31.95 17.75 -2.85
C ALA A 302 32.99 16.66 -3.08
N ASP A 303 33.45 16.04 -1.98
CA ASP A 303 34.18 14.78 -2.01
C ASP A 303 33.15 13.64 -1.86
N VAL A 304 33.16 12.71 -2.81
CA VAL A 304 32.17 11.61 -2.83
C VAL A 304 32.86 10.28 -2.60
N THR A 305 32.43 9.56 -1.57
CA THR A 305 32.81 8.17 -1.33
C THR A 305 31.76 7.25 -1.93
N LEU A 306 32.09 6.53 -2.99
CA LEU A 306 31.24 5.47 -3.54
C LEU A 306 31.46 4.18 -2.78
N VAL A 307 30.36 3.58 -2.31
CA VAL A 307 30.32 2.27 -1.66
C VAL A 307 29.32 1.42 -2.42
N GLU A 308 29.82 0.52 -3.26
CA GLU A 308 29.01 -0.47 -3.96
C GLU A 308 28.76 -1.67 -3.04
N PHE A 309 27.52 -2.15 -2.99
CA PHE A 309 27.14 -3.30 -2.16
C PHE A 309 26.11 -4.19 -2.84
N SER A 310 26.17 -5.48 -2.49
CA SER A 310 25.17 -6.49 -2.79
C SER A 310 25.10 -7.46 -1.59
N ASN A 311 25.42 -8.75 -1.75
CA ASN A 311 25.64 -9.68 -0.64
C ASN A 311 26.92 -9.39 0.18
N THR A 312 27.82 -8.59 -0.38
CA THR A 312 29.04 -8.08 0.24
C THR A 312 29.22 -6.60 -0.07
N VAL A 313 30.02 -5.91 0.74
CA VAL A 313 30.38 -4.50 0.49
C VAL A 313 31.74 -4.47 -0.21
N GLN A 314 31.81 -3.77 -1.33
CA GLN A 314 33.05 -3.58 -2.08
C GLN A 314 33.96 -2.52 -1.44
N GLN A 315 35.23 -2.47 -1.87
CA GLN A 315 36.16 -1.46 -1.40
C GLN A 315 35.68 -0.05 -1.81
N PRO A 316 35.62 0.91 -0.87
CA PRO A 316 35.15 2.26 -1.17
C PRO A 316 36.09 2.97 -2.17
N LYS A 317 35.51 3.71 -3.10
CA LYS A 317 36.23 4.50 -4.11
C LYS A 317 35.96 5.98 -3.86
N GLN A 318 36.98 6.83 -4.07
CA GLN A 318 36.88 8.26 -3.85
C GLN A 318 36.78 9.01 -5.16
N TYR A 319 35.83 9.95 -5.21
CA TYR A 319 35.62 10.83 -6.37
C TYR A 319 35.42 12.27 -5.89
N ALA A 320 35.74 13.22 -6.77
CA ALA A 320 35.48 14.63 -6.53
C ALA A 320 34.43 15.16 -7.50
N VAL A 321 33.47 15.89 -6.97
CA VAL A 321 32.60 16.78 -7.75
C VAL A 321 33.25 18.15 -7.76
N ALA A 322 33.55 18.73 -8.92
CA ALA A 322 34.14 20.04 -9.09
C ALA A 322 33.41 20.82 -10.19
N ASP A 323 32.94 22.02 -9.88
CA ASP A 323 32.11 22.85 -10.77
C ASP A 323 30.86 22.07 -11.29
N GLY A 324 30.28 21.26 -10.43
CA GLY A 324 29.13 20.37 -10.78
C GLY A 324 29.50 19.19 -11.69
N ARG A 325 30.77 19.02 -12.05
CA ARG A 325 31.23 17.93 -12.92
C ARG A 325 31.62 16.70 -12.10
N TRP A 326 31.11 15.53 -12.51
CA TRP A 326 31.31 14.26 -11.82
C TRP A 326 31.46 13.07 -12.79
N SER A 327 32.00 13.33 -13.98
CA SER A 327 32.07 12.37 -15.09
C SER A 327 32.76 11.05 -14.73
N ALA A 328 33.81 11.07 -13.90
CA ALA A 328 34.51 9.86 -13.49
C ALA A 328 33.60 8.94 -12.62
N LEU A 329 32.88 9.51 -11.64
CA LEU A 329 31.91 8.77 -10.84
C LEU A 329 30.73 8.28 -11.69
N ARG A 330 30.22 9.13 -12.60
CA ARG A 330 29.14 8.74 -13.51
C ARG A 330 29.52 7.53 -14.35
N SER A 331 30.72 7.56 -14.95
CA SER A 331 31.23 6.45 -15.75
C SER A 331 31.36 5.16 -14.94
N GLU A 332 31.76 5.25 -13.66
CA GLU A 332 31.82 4.10 -12.77
C GLU A 332 30.43 3.49 -12.56
N LEU A 333 29.43 4.31 -12.24
CA LEU A 333 28.05 3.85 -12.01
C LEU A 333 27.41 3.28 -13.28
N GLU A 334 27.70 3.87 -14.46
CA GLU A 334 27.20 3.37 -15.75
C GLU A 334 27.78 2.00 -16.11
N ASN A 335 29.02 1.71 -15.66
CA ASN A 335 29.72 0.44 -15.92
C ASN A 335 29.64 -0.53 -14.73
N ALA A 336 28.90 -0.22 -13.66
CA ALA A 336 28.75 -1.08 -12.51
C ALA A 336 28.20 -2.46 -12.92
N VAL A 337 28.80 -3.51 -12.36
CA VAL A 337 28.39 -4.91 -12.60
C VAL A 337 27.39 -5.31 -11.55
N TYR A 338 26.20 -5.69 -12.00
CA TYR A 338 25.10 -6.09 -11.11
C TYR A 338 25.08 -7.61 -10.95
N ASP A 339 25.29 -8.08 -9.73
CA ASP A 339 25.29 -9.51 -9.42
C ASP A 339 24.92 -9.76 -7.94
N GLY A 340 24.35 -10.93 -7.69
CA GLY A 340 24.04 -11.40 -6.34
C GLY A 340 22.76 -10.85 -5.74
N ALA A 341 22.61 -11.15 -4.46
CA ALA A 341 21.51 -10.74 -3.59
C ALA A 341 21.87 -9.47 -2.81
N THR A 342 20.93 -8.86 -2.10
CA THR A 342 21.18 -7.69 -1.24
C THR A 342 21.26 -8.09 0.22
N GLN A 343 22.29 -7.60 0.96
CA GLN A 343 22.46 -7.75 2.39
C GLN A 343 22.72 -6.40 3.05
N PHE A 344 21.71 -5.81 3.67
CA PHE A 344 21.86 -4.52 4.37
C PHE A 344 22.70 -4.63 5.65
N GLY A 345 22.64 -5.77 6.34
CA GLY A 345 23.46 -6.01 7.54
C GLY A 345 24.98 -6.01 7.31
N ALA A 346 25.44 -6.06 6.05
CA ALA A 346 26.84 -5.87 5.70
C ALA A 346 27.27 -4.40 5.72
N LEU A 347 26.32 -3.45 5.67
CA LEU A 347 26.58 -2.02 5.66
C LEU A 347 26.78 -1.48 7.10
N ASP A 348 27.98 -0.97 7.36
CA ASP A 348 28.32 -0.23 8.57
C ASP A 348 28.72 1.19 8.18
N LEU A 349 27.77 2.15 8.28
CA LEU A 349 27.95 3.53 7.85
C LEU A 349 29.02 4.25 8.68
N SER A 350 29.32 3.78 9.90
CA SER A 350 30.36 4.37 10.72
C SER A 350 31.77 4.26 10.11
N ARG A 351 31.95 3.35 9.16
CA ARG A 351 33.21 3.16 8.42
C ARG A 351 33.44 4.19 7.32
N TYR A 352 32.38 4.92 6.92
CA TYR A 352 32.41 5.86 5.79
C TYR A 352 32.03 7.25 6.29
N PRO A 353 33.01 8.07 6.78
CA PRO A 353 32.70 9.37 7.34
C PRO A 353 32.17 10.33 6.27
N GLY A 354 30.91 10.68 6.37
CA GLY A 354 30.22 11.63 5.49
C GLY A 354 29.39 12.63 6.28
N ASP A 355 29.04 13.73 5.63
CA ASP A 355 28.10 14.71 6.16
C ASP A 355 26.66 14.29 5.82
N GLU A 356 26.51 13.44 4.76
CA GLU A 356 25.25 12.97 4.20
C GLU A 356 25.46 11.66 3.45
N TYR A 357 24.43 10.83 3.42
CA TYR A 357 24.42 9.55 2.69
C TYR A 357 23.27 9.53 1.68
N LEU A 358 23.56 9.13 0.44
CA LEU A 358 22.55 8.79 -0.57
C LEU A 358 22.55 7.27 -0.73
N LEU A 359 21.43 6.62 -0.42
CA LEU A 359 21.25 5.18 -0.57
C LEU A 359 20.33 4.88 -1.76
N CYS A 360 20.91 4.36 -2.85
CA CYS A 360 20.17 3.94 -4.04
C CYS A 360 19.94 2.43 -3.99
N SER A 361 18.73 1.98 -3.68
CA SER A 361 18.33 0.57 -3.57
C SER A 361 16.82 0.41 -3.63
N ASP A 362 16.33 -0.80 -3.93
CA ASP A 362 14.93 -1.19 -3.78
C ASP A 362 14.55 -1.60 -2.34
N GLY A 363 15.51 -1.71 -1.44
CA GLY A 363 15.28 -1.98 -0.02
C GLY A 363 15.02 -3.44 0.33
N HIS A 364 15.04 -4.37 -0.62
CA HIS A 364 14.83 -5.78 -0.34
C HIS A 364 16.13 -6.45 0.14
N SER A 365 16.17 -6.84 1.44
CA SER A 365 17.25 -7.68 1.96
C SER A 365 16.94 -9.14 1.65
N THR A 366 17.53 -9.65 0.57
CA THR A 366 17.26 -11.01 0.07
C THR A 366 18.26 -12.04 0.59
N PHE A 367 19.28 -11.59 1.33
CA PHE A 367 20.32 -12.43 1.92
C PHE A 367 20.77 -11.91 3.29
N GLY A 368 20.94 -12.78 4.28
CA GLY A 368 21.49 -12.43 5.58
C GLY A 368 20.58 -11.53 6.42
N SER A 369 21.21 -10.61 7.18
CA SER A 369 20.51 -9.65 8.04
C SER A 369 20.18 -8.37 7.28
N ASP A 370 19.06 -7.73 7.63
CA ASP A 370 18.65 -6.42 7.19
C ASP A 370 19.05 -5.28 8.16
N ASP A 371 19.68 -5.61 9.31
CA ASP A 371 20.05 -4.65 10.35
C ASP A 371 21.29 -3.83 9.95
N ILE A 372 21.04 -2.74 9.21
CA ILE A 372 22.05 -1.76 8.81
C ILE A 372 22.53 -0.94 10.03
N ARG A 373 23.86 -0.81 10.21
CA ARG A 373 24.43 0.07 11.23
C ARG A 373 24.46 1.51 10.74
N LEU A 374 23.56 2.33 11.26
CA LEU A 374 23.39 3.74 10.93
C LEU A 374 24.29 4.66 11.77
N THR A 375 24.45 5.91 11.32
CA THR A 375 25.06 7.04 12.05
C THR A 375 23.98 8.10 12.37
N ASP A 376 24.36 9.17 13.02
CA ASP A 376 23.51 10.35 13.28
C ASP A 376 23.35 11.29 12.07
N ARG A 377 23.97 10.95 10.94
CA ARG A 377 23.94 11.76 9.73
C ARG A 377 22.77 11.35 8.82
N PRO A 378 22.18 12.29 8.08
CA PRO A 378 21.00 12.01 7.26
C PRO A 378 21.31 11.00 6.14
N VAL A 379 20.44 10.03 6.00
CA VAL A 379 20.41 9.07 4.88
C VAL A 379 19.19 9.38 4.01
N TYR A 380 19.43 9.75 2.77
CA TYR A 380 18.39 9.91 1.76
C TYR A 380 18.28 8.61 0.96
N ALA A 381 17.20 7.87 1.15
CA ALA A 381 16.95 6.64 0.43
C ALA A 381 16.27 6.94 -0.92
N ILE A 382 16.91 6.59 -2.02
CA ILE A 382 16.47 6.88 -3.38
C ILE A 382 15.90 5.60 -3.99
N VAL A 383 14.60 5.62 -4.28
CA VAL A 383 13.84 4.53 -4.86
C VAL A 383 13.48 4.84 -6.30
N THR A 384 13.63 3.87 -7.19
CA THR A 384 13.37 4.01 -8.62
C THR A 384 12.28 3.06 -9.15
N THR A 385 11.71 2.22 -8.29
CA THR A 385 10.73 1.17 -8.65
C THR A 385 9.57 1.10 -7.66
N ALA A 386 8.36 0.87 -8.15
CA ALA A 386 7.17 0.66 -7.33
C ALA A 386 7.24 -0.63 -6.46
N GLY A 387 8.07 -1.59 -6.85
CA GLY A 387 8.26 -2.85 -6.11
C GLY A 387 9.14 -2.75 -4.87
N ALA A 388 9.66 -1.58 -4.51
CA ALA A 388 10.59 -1.40 -3.40
C ALA A 388 9.97 -1.67 -2.01
N ASP A 389 10.79 -2.03 -1.03
CA ASP A 389 10.39 -2.06 0.39
C ASP A 389 10.40 -0.66 1.00
N PHE A 390 9.38 0.12 0.67
CA PHE A 390 9.21 1.49 1.15
C PHE A 390 9.22 1.62 2.68
N PRO A 391 8.55 0.75 3.48
CA PRO A 391 8.61 0.80 4.93
C PRO A 391 10.03 0.69 5.47
N PHE A 392 10.81 -0.25 4.96
CA PHE A 392 12.20 -0.46 5.37
C PHE A 392 13.07 0.77 5.06
N LEU A 393 13.05 1.25 3.82
CA LEU A 393 13.83 2.42 3.40
C LEU A 393 13.39 3.70 4.13
N LYS A 394 12.09 3.88 4.35
CA LYS A 394 11.56 4.99 5.14
C LYS A 394 11.98 4.92 6.60
N SER A 395 12.09 3.72 7.17
CA SER A 395 12.61 3.53 8.53
C SER A 395 14.06 4.01 8.64
N ILE A 396 14.92 3.66 7.67
CA ILE A 396 16.32 4.12 7.62
C ILE A 396 16.37 5.65 7.56
N ALA A 397 15.64 6.25 6.62
CA ALA A 397 15.58 7.69 6.43
C ALA A 397 15.10 8.42 7.70
N ASN A 398 14.00 7.97 8.31
CA ASN A 398 13.44 8.60 9.52
C ASN A 398 14.36 8.49 10.74
N ARG A 399 15.06 7.37 10.92
CA ARG A 399 16.01 7.16 12.03
C ARG A 399 17.24 8.07 11.95
N THR A 400 17.53 8.63 10.78
CA THR A 400 18.71 9.44 10.48
C THR A 400 18.36 10.89 10.13
N SER A 401 17.10 11.30 10.28
CA SER A 401 16.60 12.62 9.85
C SER A 401 16.84 12.91 8.35
N GLY A 402 16.94 11.86 7.55
CA GLY A 402 16.97 11.91 6.09
C GLY A 402 15.56 11.84 5.48
N ASP A 403 15.45 11.42 4.21
CA ASP A 403 14.19 11.26 3.52
C ASP A 403 14.16 10.09 2.56
N LEU A 404 12.95 9.67 2.19
CA LEU A 404 12.71 8.74 1.10
C LEU A 404 12.39 9.52 -0.17
N ILE A 405 13.22 9.36 -1.19
CA ILE A 405 13.09 10.02 -2.49
C ILE A 405 12.50 9.01 -3.48
N ASP A 406 11.24 9.19 -3.81
CA ASP A 406 10.50 8.28 -4.69
C ASP A 406 10.56 8.75 -6.15
N LEU A 407 11.57 8.32 -6.89
CA LEU A 407 11.74 8.63 -8.31
C LEU A 407 10.78 7.86 -9.23
N ASP A 408 10.03 6.90 -8.70
CA ASP A 408 8.98 6.25 -9.48
C ASP A 408 7.76 7.17 -9.65
N ASN A 409 7.46 7.95 -8.62
CA ASN A 409 6.31 8.85 -8.60
C ASN A 409 6.68 10.34 -8.69
N TRP A 410 7.94 10.73 -8.47
CA TRP A 410 8.38 12.13 -8.47
C TRP A 410 9.16 12.49 -9.72
N THR A 411 9.07 13.76 -10.12
CA THR A 411 9.97 14.31 -11.13
C THR A 411 11.38 14.50 -10.55
N VAL A 412 12.38 14.50 -11.41
CA VAL A 412 13.77 14.73 -11.01
C VAL A 412 13.95 16.08 -10.32
N GLU A 413 13.23 17.11 -10.78
CA GLU A 413 13.26 18.45 -10.19
C GLU A 413 12.69 18.44 -8.76
N HIS A 414 11.58 17.74 -8.54
CA HIS A 414 10.99 17.63 -7.22
C HIS A 414 11.93 16.86 -6.27
N ALA A 415 12.47 15.73 -6.71
CA ALA A 415 13.43 14.93 -5.95
C ALA A 415 14.69 15.70 -5.61
N ARG A 416 15.27 16.46 -6.56
CA ARG A 416 16.40 17.35 -6.34
C ARG A 416 16.09 18.42 -5.29
N ASP A 417 14.92 19.03 -5.36
CA ASP A 417 14.52 20.08 -4.41
C ASP A 417 14.42 19.51 -2.98
N GLN A 418 14.00 18.26 -2.80
CA GLN A 418 14.06 17.60 -1.49
C GLN A 418 15.48 17.45 -0.94
N LEU A 419 16.48 17.33 -1.81
CA LEU A 419 17.90 17.29 -1.41
C LEU A 419 18.51 18.68 -1.15
N LEU A 420 17.92 19.75 -1.67
CA LEU A 420 18.50 21.12 -1.59
C LEU A 420 17.89 22.01 -0.52
N TYR A 421 16.66 21.75 -0.11
CA TYR A 421 15.92 22.63 0.80
C TYR A 421 15.55 21.92 2.10
N GLN A 422 15.37 22.69 3.17
CA GLN A 422 14.79 22.19 4.40
C GLN A 422 13.34 21.82 4.14
N ARG A 423 12.93 20.71 4.74
CA ARG A 423 11.54 20.23 4.63
C ARG A 423 10.68 20.85 5.71
N LEU A 424 9.48 21.25 5.33
CA LEU A 424 8.43 21.50 6.31
C LEU A 424 7.99 20.14 6.86
N GLU A 425 7.92 20.04 8.19
CA GLU A 425 7.51 18.82 8.88
C GLU A 425 6.30 19.11 9.75
N PHE A 426 5.34 18.18 9.78
CA PHE A 426 4.37 18.11 10.83
C PHE A 426 5.08 17.67 12.12
N LEU A 427 4.87 18.38 13.21
CA LEU A 427 5.58 18.14 14.47
C LEU A 427 4.67 17.58 15.57
N GLY A 428 3.35 17.60 15.34
CA GLY A 428 2.36 17.07 16.28
C GLY A 428 1.11 17.93 16.37
N VAL A 429 0.23 17.57 17.29
CA VAL A 429 -0.99 18.30 17.62
C VAL A 429 -0.85 18.89 19.01
N LYS A 430 -1.23 20.15 19.20
CA LYS A 430 -1.29 20.73 20.55
C LYS A 430 -2.26 19.92 21.44
N PRO A 431 -1.92 19.71 22.72
CA PRO A 431 -2.84 19.04 23.64
C PRO A 431 -4.24 19.68 23.60
N ALA A 432 -5.24 18.85 23.35
CA ALA A 432 -6.64 19.27 23.30
C ALA A 432 -7.50 18.33 24.15
N ALA A 433 -8.52 18.86 24.78
CA ALA A 433 -9.41 18.09 25.63
C ALA A 433 -10.19 17.05 24.83
N GLY A 434 -10.15 15.78 25.27
CA GLY A 434 -10.84 14.67 24.62
C GLY A 434 -10.17 14.13 23.37
N LEU A 435 -9.02 14.68 22.95
CA LEU A 435 -8.23 14.12 21.86
C LEU A 435 -7.61 12.79 22.32
N GLY A 436 -7.87 11.73 21.55
CA GLY A 436 -7.27 10.42 21.70
C GLY A 436 -6.06 10.23 20.79
N GLU A 437 -5.84 8.99 20.33
CA GLU A 437 -4.77 8.68 19.39
C GLU A 437 -5.00 9.32 18.02
N TYR A 438 -3.92 9.81 17.41
CA TYR A 438 -3.92 10.31 16.02
C TYR A 438 -2.66 9.84 15.26
N TYR A 439 -2.78 9.73 13.97
CA TYR A 439 -1.69 9.26 13.09
C TYR A 439 -1.62 10.10 11.80
N PRO A 440 -0.39 10.39 11.28
CA PRO A 440 0.89 10.09 11.93
C PRO A 440 1.04 10.86 13.25
N SER A 441 1.65 10.24 14.26
CA SER A 441 1.92 10.84 15.58
C SER A 441 3.39 11.27 15.74
N GLN A 442 4.23 11.01 14.72
CA GLN A 442 5.64 11.37 14.67
C GLN A 442 5.88 12.47 13.65
N PRO A 443 6.99 13.22 13.77
CA PRO A 443 7.39 14.19 12.75
C PRO A 443 7.35 13.59 11.35
N THR A 444 6.64 14.25 10.44
CA THR A 444 6.36 13.73 9.10
C THR A 444 6.54 14.85 8.08
N PRO A 445 7.29 14.63 6.98
CA PRO A 445 7.46 15.60 5.92
C PRO A 445 6.15 16.02 5.25
N VAL A 446 6.04 17.30 4.91
CA VAL A 446 4.86 17.90 4.27
C VAL A 446 5.27 18.62 2.99
N THR A 447 4.61 18.26 1.87
CA THR A 447 4.93 18.83 0.56
C THR A 447 3.87 19.81 0.02
N GLY A 448 2.67 19.77 0.55
CA GLY A 448 1.55 20.62 0.08
C GLY A 448 0.30 20.42 0.92
N SER A 449 -0.38 19.29 0.80
CA SER A 449 -1.45 18.90 1.72
C SER A 449 -0.92 17.97 2.81
N PHE A 450 -1.56 18.01 3.98
CA PHE A 450 -1.24 17.08 5.05
C PHE A 450 -2.51 16.71 5.80
N THR A 451 -2.68 15.41 6.07
CA THR A 451 -3.87 14.86 6.72
C THR A 451 -3.49 13.96 7.88
N ILE A 452 -4.01 14.24 9.06
CA ILE A 452 -4.02 13.28 10.17
C ILE A 452 -5.36 12.57 10.23
N ALA A 453 -5.36 11.33 10.74
CA ALA A 453 -6.57 10.67 11.20
C ALA A 453 -6.46 10.37 12.69
N GLY A 454 -7.54 10.59 13.45
CA GLY A 454 -7.49 10.47 14.89
C GLY A 454 -8.83 10.06 15.49
N MET A 455 -8.83 9.91 16.81
CA MET A 455 -10.01 9.68 17.63
C MET A 455 -10.23 10.83 18.59
N THR A 456 -11.48 11.17 18.87
CA THR A 456 -11.86 12.12 19.92
C THR A 456 -13.11 11.64 20.65
N PHE A 457 -13.23 12.00 21.92
CA PHE A 457 -14.42 11.76 22.73
C PHE A 457 -15.39 12.94 22.70
N GLN A 458 -15.04 14.00 21.98
CA GLN A 458 -15.87 15.21 21.84
C GLN A 458 -16.56 15.23 20.48
N PRO A 459 -17.85 15.65 20.41
CA PRO A 459 -18.56 15.75 19.12
C PRO A 459 -18.10 16.93 18.26
N GLY A 460 -17.19 17.77 18.77
CA GLY A 460 -16.65 18.93 18.09
C GLY A 460 -15.60 19.64 18.93
N GLY A 461 -14.97 20.66 18.35
CA GLY A 461 -13.90 21.43 18.96
C GLY A 461 -12.83 21.85 17.97
N ASN A 462 -11.75 22.43 18.45
CA ASN A 462 -10.61 22.80 17.62
C ASN A 462 -9.40 21.99 18.03
N ILE A 463 -8.68 21.46 17.04
CA ILE A 463 -7.33 20.94 17.20
C ILE A 463 -6.35 21.85 16.45
N VAL A 464 -5.13 21.97 16.96
CA VAL A 464 -4.10 22.81 16.35
C VAL A 464 -2.96 21.92 15.89
N LEU A 465 -2.75 21.86 14.58
CA LEU A 465 -1.64 21.13 13.96
C LEU A 465 -0.41 22.03 13.98
N GLN A 466 0.73 21.50 14.40
CA GLN A 466 1.99 22.24 14.47
C GLN A 466 2.93 21.76 13.35
N PHE A 467 3.49 22.73 12.64
CA PHE A 467 4.46 22.48 11.56
C PHE A 467 5.71 23.32 11.79
N GLY A 468 6.82 22.88 11.22
CA GLY A 468 8.08 23.62 11.31
C GLY A 468 9.23 23.03 10.53
N TYR A 469 10.39 23.61 10.69
CA TYR A 469 11.63 23.21 10.06
C TYR A 469 12.65 22.80 11.11
N GLY A 470 13.34 21.67 10.89
CA GLY A 470 14.36 21.16 11.81
C GLY A 470 13.84 20.94 13.23
N GLY A 471 12.62 20.43 13.37
CA GLY A 471 11.96 20.13 14.65
C GLY A 471 11.48 21.35 15.44
N LYS A 472 11.55 22.58 14.89
CA LYS A 472 11.10 23.81 15.57
C LYS A 472 9.75 24.26 14.99
N PRO A 473 8.69 24.40 15.83
CA PRO A 473 7.39 24.87 15.37
C PRO A 473 7.50 26.33 14.86
N THR A 474 7.07 26.54 13.62
CA THR A 474 7.07 27.86 12.96
C THR A 474 5.69 28.22 12.40
N LEU A 475 4.80 27.25 12.28
CA LEU A 475 3.45 27.41 11.74
C LEU A 475 2.46 26.59 12.57
N GLU A 476 1.29 27.15 12.85
CA GLU A 476 0.21 26.52 13.59
C GLU A 476 -1.10 26.67 12.80
N GLU A 477 -1.75 25.56 12.53
CA GLU A 477 -2.99 25.53 11.74
C GLU A 477 -4.13 24.97 12.59
N PRO A 478 -5.12 25.82 12.97
CA PRO A 478 -6.30 25.37 13.66
C PRO A 478 -7.27 24.68 12.70
N VAL A 479 -7.76 23.51 13.08
CA VAL A 479 -8.78 22.75 12.34
C VAL A 479 -9.99 22.55 13.22
N ALA A 480 -11.16 23.00 12.75
CA ALA A 480 -12.42 22.82 13.44
C ALA A 480 -12.99 21.41 13.17
N LEU A 481 -13.27 20.67 14.24
CA LEU A 481 -13.97 19.39 14.20
C LEU A 481 -15.44 19.62 14.52
N ASP A 482 -16.35 19.05 13.74
CA ASP A 482 -17.79 19.21 13.91
C ASP A 482 -18.53 17.95 13.42
N ALA A 483 -19.01 17.13 14.33
CA ALA A 483 -19.73 15.91 14.02
C ALA A 483 -21.14 16.19 13.42
N ALA A 484 -21.68 17.40 13.56
CA ALA A 484 -22.96 17.77 12.93
C ALA A 484 -22.83 17.95 11.41
N ARG A 485 -21.61 18.14 10.91
CA ARG A 485 -21.31 18.18 9.45
C ARG A 485 -21.11 16.80 8.83
N GLN A 486 -21.75 15.77 9.37
CA GLN A 486 -21.66 14.41 8.87
C GLN A 486 -22.04 14.33 7.38
N GLN A 487 -21.17 13.71 6.59
CA GLN A 487 -21.38 13.54 5.15
C GLN A 487 -21.94 12.15 4.89
N THR A 488 -22.99 12.06 4.10
CA THR A 488 -23.73 10.80 3.85
C THR A 488 -22.89 9.77 3.05
N GLU A 489 -21.86 10.19 2.33
CA GLU A 489 -21.03 9.34 1.46
C GLU A 489 -19.52 9.45 1.77
N GLN A 490 -19.16 9.74 3.02
CA GLN A 490 -17.74 9.80 3.40
C GLN A 490 -17.11 8.40 3.49
N PRO A 491 -15.77 8.29 3.33
CA PRO A 491 -15.06 7.06 3.57
C PRO A 491 -15.17 6.61 5.03
N ASP A 492 -14.90 5.33 5.29
CA ASP A 492 -14.85 4.80 6.66
C ASP A 492 -13.61 5.37 7.39
N LEU A 493 -13.83 6.40 8.22
CA LEU A 493 -12.74 7.10 8.92
C LEU A 493 -12.05 6.22 9.97
N SER A 494 -12.76 5.23 10.51
CA SER A 494 -12.15 4.27 11.44
C SER A 494 -11.09 3.41 10.72
N ARG A 495 -11.35 3.05 9.49
CA ARG A 495 -10.41 2.32 8.64
C ARG A 495 -9.24 3.20 8.21
N VAL A 496 -9.50 4.45 7.83
CA VAL A 496 -8.44 5.42 7.48
C VAL A 496 -7.49 5.63 8.67
N TRP A 497 -8.03 5.78 9.87
CA TRP A 497 -7.23 5.85 11.10
C TRP A 497 -6.36 4.59 11.28
N ALA A 498 -6.97 3.41 11.13
CA ALA A 498 -6.26 2.14 11.28
C ALA A 498 -5.16 1.97 10.22
N GLN A 499 -5.39 2.39 8.97
CA GLN A 499 -4.38 2.36 7.90
C GLN A 499 -3.18 3.25 8.24
N LYS A 500 -3.41 4.49 8.71
CA LYS A 500 -2.33 5.39 9.13
C LYS A 500 -1.57 4.85 10.34
N LYS A 501 -2.28 4.24 11.30
CA LYS A 501 -1.65 3.56 12.45
C LYS A 501 -0.79 2.39 11.99
N ILE A 502 -1.30 1.52 11.14
CA ILE A 502 -0.55 0.39 10.57
C ILE A 502 0.68 0.88 9.80
N ALA A 503 0.55 1.92 8.97
CA ALA A 503 1.68 2.48 8.23
C ALA A 503 2.80 2.98 9.15
N GLN A 504 2.47 3.57 10.30
CA GLN A 504 3.46 3.98 11.29
C GLN A 504 4.07 2.77 12.03
N LEU A 505 3.26 1.79 12.44
CA LEU A 505 3.73 0.58 13.12
C LEU A 505 4.61 -0.29 12.21
N ASP A 506 4.33 -0.32 10.90
CA ASP A 506 5.08 -1.12 9.90
C ASP A 506 6.54 -0.66 9.75
N THR A 507 6.88 0.57 10.16
CA THR A 507 8.28 1.06 10.22
C THR A 507 9.15 0.29 11.24
N ARG A 508 8.53 -0.38 12.21
CA ARG A 508 9.14 -1.30 13.17
C ARG A 508 8.32 -2.59 13.21
N TYR A 509 8.26 -3.24 12.09
CA TYR A 509 7.37 -4.36 11.86
C TYR A 509 7.53 -5.48 12.89
N GLU A 510 8.76 -5.91 13.18
CA GLU A 510 9.00 -7.04 14.09
C GLU A 510 8.49 -6.77 15.52
N ASP A 511 8.65 -5.53 15.99
CA ASP A 511 8.18 -5.12 17.32
C ASP A 511 6.65 -5.05 17.39
N ASN A 512 5.99 -4.76 16.26
CA ASN A 512 4.56 -4.42 16.19
C ASN A 512 3.70 -5.48 15.47
N ARG A 513 4.27 -6.62 15.12
CA ARG A 513 3.63 -7.65 14.30
C ARG A 513 2.23 -8.04 14.79
N THR A 514 2.08 -8.24 16.09
CA THR A 514 0.81 -8.67 16.70
C THR A 514 -0.25 -7.56 16.60
N GLU A 515 0.12 -6.30 16.86
CA GLU A 515 -0.81 -5.18 16.78
C GLU A 515 -1.23 -4.91 15.33
N ILE A 516 -0.30 -4.99 14.38
CA ILE A 516 -0.60 -4.88 12.94
C ILE A 516 -1.61 -5.97 12.50
N GLU A 517 -1.43 -7.22 12.95
CA GLU A 517 -2.39 -8.29 12.66
C GLU A 517 -3.77 -8.01 13.25
N GLN A 518 -3.84 -7.59 14.51
CA GLN A 518 -5.12 -7.27 15.18
C GLN A 518 -5.86 -6.13 14.48
N LEU A 519 -5.15 -5.06 14.12
CA LEU A 519 -5.72 -3.93 13.36
C LEU A 519 -6.18 -4.38 11.97
N GLY A 520 -5.36 -5.14 11.24
CA GLY A 520 -5.72 -5.67 9.93
C GLY A 520 -6.99 -6.52 9.96
N ARG A 521 -7.13 -7.39 10.96
CA ARG A 521 -8.33 -8.20 11.16
C ARG A 521 -9.55 -7.36 11.57
N ARG A 522 -9.37 -6.42 12.50
CA ARG A 522 -10.49 -5.61 13.01
C ARG A 522 -11.07 -4.67 11.96
N TYR A 523 -10.24 -4.08 11.12
CA TYR A 523 -10.64 -3.07 10.14
C TYR A 523 -10.64 -3.58 8.68
N SER A 524 -10.49 -4.91 8.49
CA SER A 524 -10.46 -5.56 7.17
C SER A 524 -9.39 -5.00 6.23
N ILE A 525 -8.19 -4.76 6.75
CA ILE A 525 -7.05 -4.22 6.01
C ILE A 525 -6.06 -5.36 5.73
N VAL A 526 -5.64 -5.50 4.46
CA VAL A 526 -4.60 -6.47 4.08
C VAL A 526 -3.23 -5.93 4.48
N THR A 527 -2.50 -6.70 5.28
CA THR A 527 -1.17 -6.36 5.78
C THR A 527 -0.17 -7.47 5.46
N ARG A 528 1.05 -7.36 5.94
CA ARG A 528 2.03 -8.48 5.86
C ARG A 528 1.51 -9.74 6.56
N ASN A 529 0.63 -9.59 7.58
CA ASN A 529 0.16 -10.68 8.47
C ASN A 529 -1.30 -11.04 8.28
N THR A 530 -2.06 -10.29 7.50
CA THR A 530 -3.48 -10.51 7.28
C THR A 530 -3.78 -10.65 5.80
N SER A 531 -4.73 -11.53 5.49
CA SER A 531 -5.30 -11.74 4.16
C SER A 531 -6.80 -11.58 4.22
N LEU A 532 -7.43 -11.34 3.08
CA LEU A 532 -8.87 -11.38 2.90
C LEU A 532 -9.24 -12.68 2.19
N ILE A 533 -10.17 -13.46 2.78
CA ILE A 533 -10.60 -14.76 2.23
C ILE A 533 -12.10 -14.76 1.94
N VAL A 534 -12.47 -15.35 0.80
CA VAL A 534 -13.84 -15.68 0.42
C VAL A 534 -13.98 -17.19 0.47
N LEU A 535 -15.00 -17.69 1.18
CA LEU A 535 -15.39 -19.09 1.16
C LEU A 535 -16.78 -19.24 0.55
N GLU A 536 -17.04 -20.38 -0.10
CA GLU A 536 -18.26 -20.56 -0.88
C GLU A 536 -19.51 -20.73 0.01
N SER A 537 -19.43 -21.53 1.06
CA SER A 537 -20.59 -21.91 1.87
C SER A 537 -20.45 -21.48 3.34
N VAL A 538 -21.59 -21.29 4.01
CA VAL A 538 -21.62 -21.05 5.47
C VAL A 538 -20.96 -22.18 6.24
N ASN A 539 -21.09 -23.43 5.77
CA ASN A 539 -20.46 -24.57 6.41
C ASN A 539 -18.93 -24.52 6.37
N ASP A 540 -18.33 -23.94 5.33
CA ASP A 540 -16.89 -23.74 5.27
C ASP A 540 -16.45 -22.73 6.32
N TYR A 541 -17.17 -21.60 6.47
CA TYR A 541 -16.89 -20.63 7.54
C TYR A 541 -16.97 -21.27 8.93
N ILE A 542 -17.96 -22.14 9.16
CA ILE A 542 -18.11 -22.86 10.44
C ILE A 542 -16.99 -23.88 10.62
N THR A 543 -16.70 -24.68 9.60
CA THR A 543 -15.71 -25.76 9.67
C THR A 543 -14.30 -25.23 9.97
N TYR A 544 -13.99 -24.07 9.40
CA TYR A 544 -12.67 -23.45 9.55
C TYR A 544 -12.62 -22.36 10.62
N GLU A 545 -13.70 -22.18 11.37
CA GLU A 545 -13.78 -21.17 12.45
C GLU A 545 -13.41 -19.76 11.94
N VAL A 546 -13.97 -19.39 10.79
CA VAL A 546 -13.86 -18.06 10.19
C VAL A 546 -15.19 -17.35 10.35
N GLU A 547 -15.16 -16.10 10.79
CA GLU A 547 -16.35 -15.28 10.91
C GLU A 547 -16.87 -14.92 9.52
N PRO A 548 -18.14 -15.19 9.18
CA PRO A 548 -18.67 -14.99 7.83
C PRO A 548 -18.94 -13.50 7.54
N PRO A 549 -19.02 -13.11 6.25
CA PRO A 549 -19.48 -11.78 5.88
C PRO A 549 -20.94 -11.54 6.28
N ALA A 550 -21.37 -10.27 6.31
CA ALA A 550 -22.66 -9.84 6.85
C ALA A 550 -23.86 -10.59 6.22
N GLU A 551 -23.79 -10.87 4.93
CA GLU A 551 -24.87 -11.56 4.20
C GLU A 551 -25.08 -13.03 4.63
N LEU A 552 -24.09 -13.65 5.25
CA LEU A 552 -24.16 -15.03 5.75
C LEU A 552 -24.31 -15.11 7.28
N ARG A 553 -24.25 -13.98 7.98
CA ARG A 553 -24.21 -13.94 9.43
C ARG A 553 -25.41 -14.58 10.10
N SER A 554 -26.61 -14.27 9.64
CA SER A 554 -27.86 -14.80 10.22
C SER A 554 -27.95 -16.33 10.11
N GLU A 555 -27.54 -16.89 8.98
CA GLU A 555 -27.53 -18.35 8.77
C GLU A 555 -26.43 -19.01 9.61
N PHE A 556 -25.24 -18.42 9.66
CA PHE A 556 -24.14 -18.87 10.51
C PHE A 556 -24.55 -18.94 11.98
N ASP A 557 -25.11 -17.85 12.52
CA ASP A 557 -25.54 -17.77 13.92
C ASP A 557 -26.63 -18.79 14.25
N ARG A 558 -27.58 -19.05 13.32
CA ARG A 558 -28.59 -20.09 13.47
C ARG A 558 -27.94 -21.47 13.59
N ILE A 559 -27.05 -21.84 12.68
CA ILE A 559 -26.38 -23.14 12.69
C ILE A 559 -25.49 -23.30 13.92
N MET A 560 -24.76 -22.25 14.31
CA MET A 560 -23.93 -22.29 15.52
C MET A 560 -24.76 -22.48 16.80
N LYS A 561 -25.91 -21.85 16.88
CA LYS A 561 -26.84 -22.03 18.01
C LYS A 561 -27.38 -23.45 18.06
N GLU A 562 -27.77 -24.03 16.92
CA GLU A 562 -28.22 -25.41 16.81
C GLU A 562 -27.12 -26.43 17.22
N ARG A 563 -25.86 -26.20 16.75
CA ARG A 563 -24.70 -27.03 17.11
C ARG A 563 -24.32 -26.86 18.59
N GLY A 564 -24.38 -25.64 19.11
CA GLY A 564 -24.15 -25.37 20.53
C GLY A 564 -25.14 -26.04 21.44
N GLY A 565 -26.42 -26.07 21.07
CA GLY A 565 -27.47 -26.82 21.77
C GLY A 565 -27.23 -28.34 21.76
N ASN A 566 -26.77 -28.89 20.63
CA ASN A 566 -26.42 -30.32 20.53
C ASN A 566 -25.16 -30.68 21.31
N ASN A 567 -24.11 -29.81 21.27
CA ASN A 567 -22.90 -30.03 22.04
C ASN A 567 -23.13 -29.96 23.56
N ASN A 568 -24.00 -29.05 24.04
CA ASN A 568 -24.38 -28.99 25.45
C ASN A 568 -25.13 -30.25 25.89
N ARG A 569 -26.05 -30.78 25.08
CA ARG A 569 -26.69 -32.07 25.34
C ARG A 569 -25.71 -33.23 25.38
N ALA A 570 -24.80 -33.31 24.38
CA ALA A 570 -23.78 -34.36 24.36
C ALA A 570 -22.82 -34.26 25.58
N ARG A 571 -22.50 -33.04 26.01
CA ARG A 571 -21.69 -32.81 27.21
C ARG A 571 -22.43 -33.19 28.50
N GLU A 572 -23.72 -32.87 28.61
CA GLU A 572 -24.56 -33.29 29.74
C GLU A 572 -24.68 -34.80 29.83
N VAL A 573 -24.87 -35.50 28.69
CA VAL A 573 -24.88 -36.97 28.65
C VAL A 573 -23.50 -37.53 29.08
N ALA A 574 -22.42 -37.01 28.53
CA ALA A 574 -21.08 -37.47 28.90
C ALA A 574 -20.72 -37.23 30.39
N ILE A 575 -21.19 -36.12 30.97
CA ILE A 575 -21.04 -35.84 32.40
C ILE A 575 -21.89 -36.83 33.20
N GLY A 576 -23.14 -37.11 32.81
CA GLY A 576 -23.99 -38.11 33.46
C GLY A 576 -23.38 -39.51 33.43
N ASP A 577 -22.85 -39.95 32.28
CA ASP A 577 -22.12 -41.21 32.15
C ASP A 577 -20.89 -41.29 33.03
N ALA A 578 -20.15 -40.18 33.11
CA ALA A 578 -18.97 -40.10 33.98
C ALA A 578 -19.32 -40.13 35.47
N GLU A 579 -20.41 -39.47 35.89
CA GLU A 579 -20.94 -39.53 37.25
C GLU A 579 -21.42 -40.91 37.62
N GLN A 580 -22.13 -41.60 36.70
CA GLN A 580 -22.55 -42.96 36.91
C GLN A 580 -21.34 -43.88 37.08
N TYR A 581 -20.35 -43.81 36.20
CA TYR A 581 -19.13 -44.59 36.30
C TYR A 581 -18.36 -44.35 37.60
N PHE A 582 -18.30 -43.08 38.03
CA PHE A 582 -17.68 -42.72 39.29
C PHE A 582 -18.41 -43.32 40.51
N ASN A 583 -19.73 -43.29 40.50
CA ASN A 583 -20.54 -43.92 41.56
C ASN A 583 -20.39 -45.45 41.59
N GLU A 584 -20.30 -46.11 40.45
CA GLU A 584 -20.01 -47.57 40.35
C GLU A 584 -18.62 -47.89 40.93
N LEU A 585 -17.62 -47.03 40.68
CA LEU A 585 -16.27 -47.16 41.28
C LEU A 585 -16.30 -46.93 42.79
N LEU A 586 -17.08 -45.99 43.29
CA LEU A 586 -17.24 -45.72 44.74
C LEU A 586 -17.95 -46.88 45.42
N ASP A 587 -18.97 -47.48 44.83
CA ASP A 587 -19.66 -48.64 45.37
C ASP A 587 -18.76 -49.87 45.36
N TRP A 588 -17.93 -50.05 44.35
CA TRP A 588 -16.90 -51.08 44.31
C TRP A 588 -15.86 -50.85 45.40
N TRP A 589 -15.41 -49.63 45.62
CA TRP A 589 -14.41 -49.27 46.66
C TRP A 589 -14.93 -49.47 48.09
N LYS A 590 -16.20 -49.20 48.31
CA LYS A 590 -16.87 -49.37 49.62
C LYS A 590 -17.32 -50.80 49.88
N GLY A 591 -17.30 -51.64 48.86
CA GLY A 591 -17.71 -53.05 48.98
C GLY A 591 -16.68 -53.93 49.69
N PRO A 592 -17.06 -55.12 50.22
CA PRO A 592 -16.13 -56.06 50.85
C PRO A 592 -15.07 -56.52 49.84
N VAL A 593 -13.81 -56.64 50.31
CA VAL A 593 -12.66 -57.11 49.51
C VAL A 593 -12.95 -58.46 48.88
N ARG A 594 -13.03 -58.51 47.56
CA ARG A 594 -13.32 -59.75 46.79
C ARG A 594 -12.02 -60.50 46.48
N PRO A 595 -12.04 -61.84 46.42
CA PRO A 595 -10.86 -62.64 46.05
C PRO A 595 -10.29 -62.26 44.68
N VAL A 596 -8.96 -62.30 44.56
CA VAL A 596 -8.18 -61.85 43.37
C VAL A 596 -8.66 -62.49 42.04
N GLU A 597 -9.19 -63.71 42.02
CA GLU A 597 -9.70 -64.38 40.83
C GLU A 597 -10.98 -63.76 40.24
N LYS A 598 -11.82 -63.16 41.09
CA LYS A 598 -13.03 -62.42 40.60
C LYS A 598 -12.66 -61.03 40.08
N LEU A 599 -11.66 -60.35 40.66
CA LEU A 599 -11.15 -59.08 40.22
C LEU A 599 -10.56 -59.13 38.80
N LYS A 600 -9.83 -60.19 38.43
CA LYS A 600 -9.28 -60.33 37.07
C LYS A 600 -10.36 -60.47 35.99
N LYS A 601 -11.54 -60.99 36.30
CA LYS A 601 -12.67 -61.11 35.37
C LYS A 601 -13.42 -59.78 35.15
N GLU A 602 -13.47 -58.92 36.14
CA GLU A 602 -14.15 -57.65 36.08
C GLU A 602 -13.27 -56.55 35.44
N ILE A 603 -11.96 -56.54 35.72
CA ILE A 603 -11.00 -55.62 35.07
C ILE A 603 -10.85 -55.91 33.57
N GLY A 604 -10.99 -57.19 33.13
CA GLY A 604 -11.01 -57.56 31.71
C GLY A 604 -12.25 -57.13 30.94
N ARG A 605 -13.30 -56.66 31.62
CA ARG A 605 -14.51 -56.10 30.98
C ARG A 605 -14.53 -54.57 30.85
N ALA A 606 -13.65 -53.90 31.61
CA ALA A 606 -13.52 -52.43 31.56
C ALA A 606 -12.53 -51.91 30.48
N HIS A 607 -11.92 -52.81 29.71
CA HIS A 607 -10.93 -52.47 28.66
C HIS A 607 -11.36 -53.02 27.28
N VAL A 608 -12.68 -53.19 27.00
CA VAL A 608 -13.16 -53.45 25.64
C VAL A 608 -14.17 -52.38 25.23
#